data_7d4093050a0bda9e894b8537c9d00ca7
#
_entry.id   7d4093050a0bda9e894b8537c9d00ca7
#
_cell.length_a   1.000
_cell.length_b   1.000
_cell.length_c   1.000
_cell.angle_alpha   90.00
_cell.angle_beta   90.00
_cell.angle_gamma   90.00
#
_symmetry.space_group_name_H-M   'P 1'
#
loop_
_entity.id
_entity.type
_entity.pdbx_description
1 polymer ?
#
loop_
_entity_poly.entity_id
_entity_poly.type
_entity_poly.pdbx_seq_one_letter_code
_entity_poly.pdbx_strand_id
1 'polypeptide(L)'
;EAVYLILAEMKEDGVIYAELRFAPQFHTQKEMTQETAILAALRGLKRAPIPGNLILCCMRGDLNQKENLETLELAKKYLVEDGGVVAIDLAGAEALFPTENYKELFAKAREYQVPFTIHAGEAGTAEDVKTAVHMGAVRIGHGVRIAGNEEVIQLVKDKGIFLEMCPTSNRQTKAVEEM
;
A
#
# COMPACT_ATOMS: atom_id res chain seq x y z
N GLU A 1 -13.70 0.95 -15.33
CA GLU A 1 -13.04 0.52 -16.57
C GLU A 1 -11.53 0.33 -16.39
N ALA A 2 -10.78 1.29 -15.79
CA ALA A 2 -9.33 1.22 -15.63
C ALA A 2 -8.86 -0.10 -14.97
N VAL A 3 -9.43 -0.49 -13.83
CA VAL A 3 -9.08 -1.74 -13.13
C VAL A 3 -9.24 -2.96 -14.05
N TYR A 4 -10.34 -3.03 -14.81
CA TYR A 4 -10.56 -4.11 -15.77
C TYR A 4 -9.48 -4.15 -16.86
N LEU A 5 -9.15 -2.99 -17.44
CA LEU A 5 -8.15 -2.90 -18.51
C LEU A 5 -6.75 -3.28 -18.03
N ILE A 6 -6.35 -2.80 -16.84
CA ILE A 6 -5.07 -3.16 -16.24
C ILE A 6 -4.96 -4.67 -16.03
N LEU A 7 -5.98 -5.30 -15.45
CA LEU A 7 -5.96 -6.74 -15.20
C LEU A 7 -6.07 -7.57 -16.51
N ALA A 8 -6.69 -7.03 -17.53
CA ALA A 8 -6.71 -7.65 -18.85
C ALA A 8 -5.32 -7.62 -19.52
N GLU A 9 -4.63 -6.50 -19.45
CA GLU A 9 -3.25 -6.34 -19.95
C GLU A 9 -2.28 -7.25 -19.16
N MET A 10 -2.38 -7.24 -17.84
CA MET A 10 -1.57 -8.13 -16.99
C MET A 10 -1.76 -9.61 -17.33
N LYS A 11 -2.97 -10.02 -17.71
CA LYS A 11 -3.24 -11.39 -18.17
C LYS A 11 -2.46 -11.73 -19.44
N GLU A 12 -2.40 -10.81 -20.39
CA GLU A 12 -1.63 -11.01 -21.63
C GLU A 12 -0.13 -11.16 -21.34
N ASP A 13 0.37 -10.51 -20.28
CA ASP A 13 1.73 -10.63 -19.76
C ASP A 13 1.96 -11.90 -18.93
N GLY A 14 0.96 -12.78 -18.79
CA GLY A 14 1.07 -14.04 -18.05
C GLY A 14 0.86 -13.92 -16.55
N VAL A 15 0.40 -12.78 -16.03
CA VAL A 15 0.06 -12.60 -14.63
C VAL A 15 -1.21 -13.40 -14.30
N ILE A 16 -1.17 -14.18 -13.23
CA ILE A 16 -2.26 -15.06 -12.81
C ILE A 16 -3.07 -14.51 -11.63
N TYR A 17 -2.56 -13.52 -10.92
CA TYR A 17 -3.18 -12.84 -9.78
C TYR A 17 -2.52 -11.47 -9.57
N ALA A 18 -3.29 -10.46 -9.19
CA ALA A 18 -2.75 -9.14 -8.89
C ALA A 18 -3.50 -8.43 -7.76
N GLU A 19 -2.78 -7.66 -6.96
CA GLU A 19 -3.33 -6.72 -6.00
C GLU A 19 -3.10 -5.29 -6.49
N LEU A 20 -4.15 -4.66 -6.99
CA LEU A 20 -4.06 -3.29 -7.46
C LEU A 20 -4.21 -2.32 -6.29
N ARG A 21 -3.34 -1.32 -6.25
CA ARG A 21 -3.41 -0.28 -5.22
C ARG A 21 -3.58 1.10 -5.82
N PHE A 22 -4.37 1.94 -5.15
CA PHE A 22 -4.57 3.33 -5.52
C PHE A 22 -5.01 4.15 -4.31
N ALA A 23 -4.82 5.47 -4.37
CA ALA A 23 -5.26 6.42 -3.35
C ALA A 23 -6.65 6.97 -3.70
N PRO A 24 -7.74 6.52 -3.06
CA PRO A 24 -9.09 6.96 -3.40
C PRO A 24 -9.27 8.48 -3.30
N GLN A 25 -8.58 9.11 -2.35
CA GLN A 25 -8.59 10.56 -2.12
C GLN A 25 -8.10 11.40 -3.33
N PHE A 26 -7.35 10.81 -4.26
CA PHE A 26 -6.93 11.50 -5.48
C PHE A 26 -7.93 11.36 -6.64
N HIS A 27 -9.03 10.67 -6.42
CA HIS A 27 -10.09 10.43 -7.41
C HIS A 27 -11.42 11.13 -7.02
N THR A 28 -11.34 12.23 -6.29
CA THR A 28 -12.52 12.96 -5.77
C THR A 28 -12.86 14.22 -6.58
N GLN A 29 -12.51 14.22 -7.86
CA GLN A 29 -12.84 15.36 -8.73
C GLN A 29 -14.33 15.35 -9.13
N LYS A 30 -14.88 16.55 -9.36
CA LYS A 30 -16.29 16.78 -9.65
C LYS A 30 -17.18 16.28 -8.50
N GLU A 31 -18.10 15.38 -8.75
CA GLU A 31 -19.02 14.82 -7.76
C GLU A 31 -18.57 13.44 -7.21
N MET A 32 -17.34 13.02 -7.55
CA MET A 32 -16.82 11.76 -7.04
C MET A 32 -16.35 11.89 -5.59
N THR A 33 -16.73 10.92 -4.77
CA THR A 33 -16.20 10.71 -3.41
C THR A 33 -15.19 9.57 -3.40
N GLN A 34 -14.42 9.44 -2.33
CA GLN A 34 -13.53 8.27 -2.15
C GLN A 34 -14.34 6.97 -2.29
N GLU A 35 -15.53 6.91 -1.69
CA GLU A 35 -16.39 5.73 -1.74
C GLU A 35 -16.85 5.39 -3.17
N THR A 36 -17.27 6.38 -3.95
CA THR A 36 -17.69 6.13 -5.35
C THR A 36 -16.53 5.66 -6.22
N ALA A 37 -15.29 6.14 -5.95
CA ALA A 37 -14.08 5.68 -6.62
C ALA A 37 -13.79 4.19 -6.29
N ILE A 38 -13.88 3.82 -5.00
CA ILE A 38 -13.72 2.43 -4.55
C ILE A 38 -14.77 1.51 -5.19
N LEU A 39 -16.05 1.91 -5.17
CA LEU A 39 -17.12 1.13 -5.80
C LEU A 39 -16.93 0.98 -7.31
N ALA A 40 -16.40 2.01 -7.98
CA ALA A 40 -16.06 1.92 -9.40
C ALA A 40 -14.91 0.94 -9.66
N ALA A 41 -13.88 0.94 -8.79
CA ALA A 41 -12.77 -0.02 -8.85
C ALA A 41 -13.25 -1.46 -8.62
N LEU A 42 -14.09 -1.71 -7.61
CA LEU A 42 -14.67 -3.01 -7.31
C LEU A 42 -15.52 -3.55 -8.47
N ARG A 43 -16.29 -2.69 -9.15
CA ARG A 43 -17.01 -3.10 -10.39
C ARG A 43 -16.07 -3.51 -11.52
N GLY A 44 -14.92 -2.85 -11.63
CA GLY A 44 -13.87 -3.22 -12.58
C GLY A 44 -13.23 -4.56 -12.24
N LEU A 45 -12.90 -4.76 -10.96
CA LEU A 45 -12.33 -5.98 -10.43
C LEU A 45 -13.24 -7.20 -10.66
N LYS A 46 -14.54 -7.06 -10.37
CA LYS A 46 -15.52 -8.14 -10.56
C LYS A 46 -15.62 -8.64 -12.02
N ARG A 47 -15.26 -7.82 -13.00
CA ARG A 47 -15.28 -8.15 -14.43
C ARG A 47 -13.93 -8.63 -14.95
N ALA A 48 -12.89 -8.55 -14.13
CA ALA A 48 -11.52 -8.83 -14.53
C ALA A 48 -11.33 -10.29 -14.99
N PRO A 49 -10.44 -10.53 -15.97
CA PRO A 49 -10.21 -11.86 -16.53
C PRO A 49 -9.25 -12.71 -15.69
N ILE A 50 -8.63 -12.14 -14.64
CA ILE A 50 -7.82 -12.83 -13.63
C ILE A 50 -8.30 -12.42 -12.24
N PRO A 51 -8.14 -13.28 -11.22
CA PRO A 51 -8.42 -12.92 -9.84
C PRO A 51 -7.51 -11.80 -9.36
N GLY A 52 -8.04 -10.99 -8.46
CA GLY A 52 -7.26 -9.91 -7.86
C GLY A 52 -7.97 -9.24 -6.72
N ASN A 53 -7.25 -8.35 -6.05
CA ASN A 53 -7.71 -7.59 -4.89
C ASN A 53 -7.39 -6.10 -5.04
N LEU A 54 -7.95 -5.29 -4.15
CA LEU A 54 -7.68 -3.86 -4.03
C LEU A 54 -7.02 -3.55 -2.68
N ILE A 55 -5.99 -2.72 -2.72
CA ILE A 55 -5.36 -2.11 -1.55
C ILE A 55 -5.59 -0.60 -1.63
N LEU A 56 -6.14 0.01 -0.59
CA LEU A 56 -6.44 1.43 -0.56
C LEU A 56 -5.28 2.21 0.06
N CYS A 57 -4.65 3.10 -0.71
CA CYS A 57 -3.52 3.87 -0.22
C CYS A 57 -3.98 5.08 0.61
N CYS A 58 -3.51 5.14 1.85
CA CYS A 58 -3.36 6.37 2.60
C CYS A 58 -2.11 7.10 2.11
N MET A 59 -2.12 8.43 2.13
CA MET A 59 -1.05 9.23 1.55
C MET A 59 -0.28 10.01 2.60
N ARG A 60 1.04 10.00 2.46
CA ARG A 60 1.93 10.85 3.27
C ARG A 60 1.68 12.32 2.94
N GLY A 61 1.73 13.18 3.94
CA GLY A 61 1.54 14.62 3.82
C GLY A 61 0.78 15.21 5.01
N ASP A 62 1.09 16.44 5.37
CA ASP A 62 0.52 17.11 6.56
C ASP A 62 -1.00 17.35 6.47
N LEU A 63 -1.52 17.48 5.25
CA LEU A 63 -2.94 17.81 5.01
C LEU A 63 -3.80 16.57 4.77
N ASN A 64 -3.23 15.37 4.78
CA ASN A 64 -3.93 14.14 4.37
C ASN A 64 -4.60 13.38 5.54
N GLN A 65 -4.55 13.88 6.76
CA GLN A 65 -5.02 13.15 7.95
C GLN A 65 -6.50 12.77 7.86
N LYS A 66 -7.34 13.72 7.47
CA LYS A 66 -8.78 13.51 7.34
C LYS A 66 -9.11 12.53 6.22
N GLU A 67 -8.48 12.71 5.08
CA GLU A 67 -8.67 11.87 3.89
C GLU A 67 -8.16 10.44 4.13
N ASN A 68 -7.04 10.29 4.84
CA ASN A 68 -6.50 8.99 5.23
C ASN A 68 -7.44 8.26 6.21
N LEU A 69 -8.04 8.99 7.14
CA LEU A 69 -9.02 8.41 8.06
C LEU A 69 -10.27 7.93 7.31
N GLU A 70 -10.80 8.73 6.36
CA GLU A 70 -11.90 8.33 5.49
C GLU A 70 -11.52 7.08 4.67
N THR A 71 -10.30 7.04 4.09
CA THR A 71 -9.79 5.86 3.37
C THR A 71 -9.80 4.61 4.28
N LEU A 72 -9.34 4.72 5.53
CA LEU A 72 -9.35 3.61 6.49
C LEU A 72 -10.78 3.16 6.85
N GLU A 73 -11.70 4.10 7.11
CA GLU A 73 -13.11 3.78 7.41
C GLU A 73 -13.77 3.05 6.23
N LEU A 74 -13.49 3.49 5.00
CA LEU A 74 -13.99 2.84 3.80
C LEU A 74 -13.32 1.46 3.58
N ALA A 75 -12.03 1.33 3.87
CA ALA A 75 -11.36 0.03 3.84
C ALA A 75 -12.02 -0.95 4.80
N LYS A 76 -12.29 -0.54 6.05
CA LYS A 76 -13.04 -1.33 7.03
C LYS A 76 -14.45 -1.73 6.51
N LYS A 77 -15.16 -0.77 5.90
CA LYS A 77 -16.53 -0.99 5.39
C LYS A 77 -16.57 -2.02 4.27
N TYR A 78 -15.58 -2.05 3.42
CA TYR A 78 -15.50 -2.91 2.23
C TYR A 78 -14.51 -4.06 2.35
N LEU A 79 -13.97 -4.29 3.56
CA LEU A 79 -13.00 -5.34 3.82
C LEU A 79 -13.60 -6.72 3.54
N VAL A 80 -12.87 -7.50 2.76
CA VAL A 80 -13.16 -8.91 2.47
C VAL A 80 -11.86 -9.72 2.50
N GLU A 81 -11.97 -11.04 2.57
CA GLU A 81 -10.79 -11.92 2.54
C GLU A 81 -10.17 -12.01 1.14
N ASP A 82 -11.02 -11.97 0.09
CA ASP A 82 -10.60 -12.08 -1.31
C ASP A 82 -11.64 -11.48 -2.26
N GLY A 83 -11.19 -11.08 -3.46
CA GLY A 83 -12.06 -10.53 -4.51
C GLY A 83 -12.58 -9.12 -4.26
N GLY A 84 -11.91 -8.35 -3.40
CA GLY A 84 -12.31 -6.98 -3.06
C GLY A 84 -11.24 -6.16 -2.37
N VAL A 85 -11.62 -5.31 -1.42
CA VAL A 85 -10.67 -4.54 -0.60
C VAL A 85 -10.13 -5.45 0.49
N VAL A 86 -8.81 -5.66 0.52
CA VAL A 86 -8.17 -6.60 1.46
C VAL A 86 -7.20 -5.92 2.44
N ALA A 87 -6.77 -4.71 2.15
CA ALA A 87 -5.79 -4.00 2.99
C ALA A 87 -5.80 -2.48 2.71
N ILE A 88 -5.08 -1.75 3.56
CA ILE A 88 -4.61 -0.39 3.25
C ILE A 88 -3.10 -0.36 3.06
N ASP A 89 -2.59 0.73 2.48
CA ASP A 89 -1.17 1.01 2.32
C ASP A 89 -0.86 2.43 2.77
N LEU A 90 0.40 2.74 3.02
CA LEU A 90 0.90 4.10 3.19
C LEU A 90 1.90 4.40 2.08
N ALA A 91 1.59 5.33 1.20
CA ALA A 91 2.42 5.73 0.07
C ALA A 91 2.73 7.23 0.06
N GLY A 92 3.62 7.68 -0.83
CA GLY A 92 3.99 9.08 -1.02
C GLY A 92 5.38 9.41 -0.50
N ALA A 93 5.66 10.69 -0.24
CA ALA A 93 7.01 11.24 -0.01
C ALA A 93 7.59 10.83 1.35
N GLU A 94 8.16 9.62 1.44
CA GLU A 94 8.74 9.06 2.67
C GLU A 94 9.83 9.96 3.26
N ALA A 95 10.72 10.50 2.42
CA ALA A 95 11.81 11.37 2.88
C ALA A 95 11.36 12.65 3.60
N LEU A 96 10.15 13.13 3.28
CA LEU A 96 9.57 14.34 3.89
C LEU A 96 8.65 14.02 5.09
N PHE A 97 8.00 12.86 5.04
CA PHE A 97 7.01 12.44 6.01
C PHE A 97 7.33 11.04 6.52
N PRO A 98 8.18 10.91 7.56
CA PRO A 98 8.61 9.62 8.10
C PRO A 98 7.43 8.74 8.54
N THR A 99 7.64 7.44 8.53
CA THR A 99 6.63 6.43 8.90
C THR A 99 6.08 6.66 10.32
N GLU A 100 6.91 7.12 11.23
CA GLU A 100 6.58 7.45 12.64
C GLU A 100 5.35 8.37 12.76
N ASN A 101 5.16 9.31 11.84
CA ASN A 101 4.05 10.28 11.86
C ASN A 101 2.66 9.63 11.70
N TYR A 102 2.60 8.36 11.32
CA TYR A 102 1.36 7.64 10.99
C TYR A 102 0.98 6.58 12.04
N LYS A 103 1.62 6.57 13.21
CA LYS A 103 1.36 5.59 14.28
C LYS A 103 -0.12 5.53 14.70
N GLU A 104 -0.76 6.68 14.84
CA GLU A 104 -2.16 6.76 15.25
C GLU A 104 -3.10 6.15 14.21
N LEU A 105 -2.85 6.42 12.91
CA LEU A 105 -3.61 5.85 11.82
C LEU A 105 -3.53 4.31 11.83
N PHE A 106 -2.32 3.76 11.96
CA PHE A 106 -2.12 2.31 11.96
C PHE A 106 -2.52 1.63 13.27
N ALA A 107 -2.48 2.34 14.41
CA ALA A 107 -3.09 1.86 15.65
C ALA A 107 -4.61 1.66 15.46
N LYS A 108 -5.27 2.61 14.79
CA LYS A 108 -6.69 2.50 14.46
C LYS A 108 -6.97 1.41 13.41
N ALA A 109 -6.08 1.22 12.43
CA ALA A 109 -6.19 0.11 11.47
C ALA A 109 -6.16 -1.26 12.19
N ARG A 110 -5.28 -1.43 13.17
CA ARG A 110 -5.25 -2.64 14.01
C ARG A 110 -6.53 -2.82 14.83
N GLU A 111 -7.03 -1.75 15.46
CA GLU A 111 -8.31 -1.79 16.18
C GLU A 111 -9.44 -2.25 15.27
N TYR A 112 -9.45 -1.80 14.03
CA TYR A 112 -10.43 -2.17 13.01
C TYR A 112 -10.17 -3.53 12.35
N GLN A 113 -9.06 -4.18 12.70
CA GLN A 113 -8.62 -5.43 12.08
C GLN A 113 -8.45 -5.33 10.56
N VAL A 114 -8.09 -4.14 10.06
CA VAL A 114 -7.75 -3.92 8.65
C VAL A 114 -6.27 -4.22 8.45
N PRO A 115 -5.91 -5.23 7.64
CA PRO A 115 -4.51 -5.51 7.30
C PRO A 115 -3.88 -4.33 6.58
N PHE A 116 -2.55 -4.19 6.68
CA PHE A 116 -1.86 -3.12 5.98
C PHE A 116 -0.45 -3.48 5.56
N THR A 117 -0.03 -2.88 4.47
CA THR A 117 1.35 -2.76 4.02
C THR A 117 1.81 -1.31 4.20
N ILE A 118 3.10 -1.04 4.17
CA ILE A 118 3.65 0.31 4.26
C ILE A 118 4.83 0.41 3.30
N HIS A 119 4.83 1.42 2.41
CA HIS A 119 6.04 1.81 1.69
C HIS A 119 7.04 2.36 2.70
N ALA A 120 8.13 1.65 2.93
CA ALA A 120 9.17 2.05 3.87
C ALA A 120 10.54 1.59 3.41
N GLY A 121 11.56 2.41 3.68
CA GLY A 121 12.93 2.12 3.28
C GLY A 121 13.16 2.21 1.77
N GLU A 122 12.42 3.03 1.05
CA GLU A 122 12.70 3.46 -0.31
C GLU A 122 13.52 4.75 -0.29
N ALA A 123 12.92 5.84 0.18
CA ALA A 123 13.51 7.17 0.27
C ALA A 123 13.80 7.60 1.73
N GLY A 124 13.36 6.81 2.70
CA GLY A 124 13.64 6.97 4.12
C GLY A 124 14.86 6.15 4.57
N THR A 125 14.76 5.51 5.73
CA THR A 125 15.84 4.79 6.40
C THR A 125 15.42 3.36 6.78
N ALA A 126 16.37 2.54 7.25
CA ALA A 126 16.07 1.24 7.86
C ALA A 126 15.18 1.38 9.12
N GLU A 127 15.25 2.51 9.83
CA GLU A 127 14.41 2.77 11.00
C GLU A 127 12.94 2.98 10.62
N ASP A 128 12.64 3.51 9.43
CA ASP A 128 11.27 3.58 8.91
C ASP A 128 10.68 2.19 8.69
N VAL A 129 11.48 1.25 8.18
CA VAL A 129 11.08 -0.16 8.04
C VAL A 129 10.85 -0.80 9.41
N LYS A 130 11.76 -0.61 10.36
CA LYS A 130 11.61 -1.10 11.74
C LYS A 130 10.34 -0.56 12.39
N THR A 131 10.07 0.73 12.21
CA THR A 131 8.85 1.39 12.68
C THR A 131 7.60 0.77 12.07
N ALA A 132 7.58 0.55 10.75
CA ALA A 132 6.45 -0.10 10.07
C ALA A 132 6.18 -1.53 10.57
N VAL A 133 7.24 -2.32 10.80
CA VAL A 133 7.14 -3.66 11.40
C VAL A 133 6.55 -3.60 12.81
N HIS A 134 7.00 -2.67 13.66
CA HIS A 134 6.46 -2.50 15.00
C HIS A 134 5.02 -1.98 15.01
N MET A 135 4.60 -1.23 14.00
CA MET A 135 3.20 -0.87 13.81
C MET A 135 2.32 -2.08 13.48
N GLY A 136 2.91 -3.17 13.00
CA GLY A 136 2.20 -4.41 12.66
C GLY A 136 1.92 -4.56 11.16
N ALA A 137 2.69 -3.89 10.30
CA ALA A 137 2.62 -4.12 8.86
C ALA A 137 2.86 -5.60 8.54
N VAL A 138 2.03 -6.16 7.67
CA VAL A 138 2.17 -7.56 7.24
C VAL A 138 3.11 -7.72 6.05
N ARG A 139 3.34 -6.62 5.32
CA ARG A 139 4.30 -6.50 4.22
C ARG A 139 4.92 -5.11 4.24
N ILE A 140 6.08 -4.97 3.61
CA ILE A 140 6.78 -3.70 3.42
C ILE A 140 7.00 -3.48 1.92
N GLY A 141 6.51 -2.36 1.41
CA GLY A 141 6.86 -1.91 0.07
C GLY A 141 8.33 -1.48 0.02
N HIS A 142 9.09 -1.93 -0.96
CA HIS A 142 10.52 -1.67 -1.15
C HIS A 142 11.45 -2.30 -0.11
N GLY A 143 11.66 -1.66 1.04
CA GLY A 143 12.55 -2.14 2.10
C GLY A 143 14.05 -2.10 1.75
N VAL A 144 14.46 -1.44 0.65
CA VAL A 144 15.87 -1.50 0.15
C VAL A 144 16.90 -0.94 1.14
N ARG A 145 16.49 0.00 1.99
CA ARG A 145 17.38 0.65 2.97
C ARG A 145 17.75 -0.22 4.16
N ILE A 146 17.20 -1.45 4.28
CA ILE A 146 17.67 -2.39 5.30
C ILE A 146 18.97 -3.11 4.91
N ALA A 147 19.40 -3.01 3.64
CA ALA A 147 20.65 -3.61 3.20
C ALA A 147 21.84 -3.13 4.07
N GLY A 148 22.54 -4.10 4.67
CA GLY A 148 23.64 -3.83 5.61
C GLY A 148 23.22 -3.50 7.05
N ASN A 149 21.94 -3.49 7.37
CA ASN A 149 21.42 -3.35 8.73
C ASN A 149 20.92 -4.69 9.26
N GLU A 150 21.83 -5.47 9.86
CA GLU A 150 21.55 -6.83 10.32
C GLU A 150 20.43 -6.90 11.36
N GLU A 151 20.32 -5.88 12.25
CA GLU A 151 19.25 -5.81 13.24
C GLU A 151 17.87 -5.79 12.59
N VAL A 152 17.67 -4.89 11.60
CA VAL A 152 16.38 -4.75 10.93
C VAL A 152 16.10 -5.93 9.99
N ILE A 153 17.13 -6.46 9.32
CA ILE A 153 17.01 -7.69 8.52
C ILE A 153 16.52 -8.85 9.41
N GLN A 154 17.13 -9.03 10.59
CA GLN A 154 16.74 -10.10 11.50
C GLN A 154 15.30 -9.88 12.02
N LEU A 155 14.92 -8.65 12.38
CA LEU A 155 13.57 -8.31 12.79
C LEU A 155 12.53 -8.68 11.71
N VAL A 156 12.79 -8.32 10.45
CA VAL A 156 11.92 -8.65 9.30
C VAL A 156 11.75 -10.16 9.16
N LYS A 157 12.85 -10.91 9.27
CA LYS A 157 12.84 -12.40 9.23
C LYS A 157 12.06 -12.99 10.39
N ASP A 158 12.34 -12.58 11.62
CA ASP A 158 11.72 -13.13 12.84
C ASP A 158 10.20 -12.88 12.87
N LYS A 159 9.76 -11.77 12.29
CA LYS A 159 8.32 -11.44 12.14
C LYS A 159 7.67 -12.04 10.89
N GLY A 160 8.42 -12.68 10.02
CA GLY A 160 7.90 -13.25 8.77
C GLY A 160 7.34 -12.22 7.81
N ILE A 161 7.90 -10.99 7.82
CA ILE A 161 7.44 -9.90 6.95
C ILE A 161 7.94 -10.11 5.53
N PHE A 162 7.06 -9.98 4.55
CA PHE A 162 7.44 -10.00 3.13
C PHE A 162 7.83 -8.60 2.66
N LEU A 163 8.86 -8.55 1.81
CA LEU A 163 9.24 -7.33 1.09
C LEU A 163 8.66 -7.37 -0.32
N GLU A 164 8.02 -6.29 -0.74
CA GLU A 164 7.49 -6.13 -2.10
C GLU A 164 8.63 -5.62 -2.99
N MET A 165 9.11 -6.48 -3.88
CA MET A 165 10.25 -6.16 -4.75
C MET A 165 9.84 -5.21 -5.88
N CYS A 166 10.43 -4.02 -5.93
CA CYS A 166 10.12 -2.96 -6.88
C CYS A 166 11.36 -2.50 -7.67
N PRO A 167 12.07 -3.39 -8.41
CA PRO A 167 13.38 -3.06 -8.98
C PRO A 167 13.34 -1.88 -9.95
N THR A 168 12.36 -1.81 -10.85
CA THR A 168 12.21 -0.71 -11.81
C THR A 168 11.92 0.61 -11.10
N SER A 169 10.98 0.61 -10.14
CA SER A 169 10.66 1.80 -9.34
C SER A 169 11.90 2.28 -8.57
N ASN A 170 12.62 1.39 -7.91
CA ASN A 170 13.81 1.72 -7.12
C ASN A 170 14.90 2.44 -7.96
N ARG A 171 15.03 2.08 -9.24
CA ARG A 171 15.92 2.79 -10.18
C ARG A 171 15.37 4.16 -10.57
N GLN A 172 14.08 4.23 -10.90
CA GLN A 172 13.43 5.48 -11.33
C GLN A 172 13.44 6.53 -10.22
N THR A 173 13.20 6.11 -8.98
CA THR A 173 13.22 6.98 -7.79
C THR A 173 14.63 7.22 -7.25
N LYS A 174 15.67 6.59 -7.86
CA LYS A 174 17.06 6.65 -7.39
C LYS A 174 17.25 6.14 -5.95
N ALA A 175 16.38 5.24 -5.50
CA ALA A 175 16.55 4.55 -4.23
C ALA A 175 17.77 3.63 -4.25
N VAL A 176 18.14 3.14 -5.44
CA VAL A 176 19.39 2.42 -5.74
C VAL A 176 20.07 3.05 -6.96
N GLU A 177 21.41 3.07 -6.98
CA GLU A 177 22.18 3.70 -8.07
C GLU A 177 22.22 2.79 -9.31
N GLU A 178 22.51 1.51 -9.13
CA GLU A 178 22.49 0.46 -10.17
C GLU A 178 22.09 -0.90 -9.56
N MET A 179 21.55 -1.79 -10.39
CA MET A 179 21.27 -3.19 -10.01
C MET A 179 22.20 -4.12 -10.78
#